data_ca685d3880e39f71c83b478a87b2f99d
#
_entry.id   ca685d3880e39f71c83b478a87b2f99d
#
_cell.length_a   1.000
_cell.length_b   1.000
_cell.length_c   1.000
_cell.angle_alpha   90.00
_cell.angle_beta   90.00
_cell.angle_gamma   90.00
#
_symmetry.space_group_name_H-M   'P 1'
#
loop_
_entity.id
_entity.type
_entity.pdbx_description
1 polymer ?
#
loop_
_entity_poly.entity_id
_entity_poly.type
_entity_poly.pdbx_seq_one_letter_code
_entity_poly.pdbx_strand_id
1 'polypeptide(L)'
;LVLRRQRQMCIRDSFIGALSFGYLPVIFMPAGPMSSGLPNEEKANVRKAFAKGEVSREELIKAESKAYHGEGTCTFYGTANSNQIIMEIMGVHIPGAAFVHPNSDLRHAYNVLAVEQAVKINSKGRDVRPIGKIIDERSFVNAIIGLLATGGSTNHTLHLPAMAAAAGIKLLWEDFDDLSKIIPLLSKVYPNGSSDINQFHAAGGVSFIIGELLNNGLLDGSAQTIWGENLFDYVSEPILKNSKINWKKSQVKSFDLDILRYVKKPHQNDGGLKMLNGNIGKCVAKISAVKEQFRYIKAKTLVFDDQEEVKKAYEKGKLNRNVIIVVRNQGPKLMECQNYIH
;
A
#
# COMPACT_ATOMS: atom_id res chain seq x y z
N LEU A 1 -7.82 12.21 -15.03
CA LEU A 1 -8.28 11.35 -13.91
C LEU A 1 -8.25 9.87 -14.25
N VAL A 2 -8.64 9.49 -15.47
CA VAL A 2 -8.66 8.09 -15.95
C VAL A 2 -7.25 7.49 -15.99
N LEU A 3 -6.27 8.23 -16.49
CA LEU A 3 -4.88 7.78 -16.63
C LEU A 3 -4.20 7.45 -15.27
N ARG A 4 -4.59 8.13 -14.17
CA ARG A 4 -4.04 7.83 -12.82
C ARG A 4 -4.58 6.53 -12.25
N ARG A 5 -5.87 6.20 -12.49
CA ARG A 5 -6.47 4.93 -12.04
C ARG A 5 -5.86 3.74 -12.79
N GLN A 6 -5.61 3.86 -14.08
CA GLN A 6 -4.97 2.82 -14.89
C GLN A 6 -3.56 2.48 -14.37
N ARG A 7 -2.74 3.47 -13.98
CA ARG A 7 -1.38 3.22 -13.46
C ARG A 7 -1.35 2.43 -12.14
N GLN A 8 -2.33 2.61 -11.26
CA GLN A 8 -2.40 1.85 -10.01
C GLN A 8 -2.73 0.37 -10.25
N MET A 9 -3.49 0.05 -11.30
CA MET A 9 -3.81 -1.32 -11.66
C MET A 9 -2.66 -2.02 -12.40
N CYS A 10 -1.81 -1.28 -13.10
CA CYS A 10 -0.67 -1.83 -13.82
C CYS A 10 0.28 -2.65 -12.94
N ILE A 11 0.41 -2.35 -11.65
CA ILE A 11 1.28 -3.09 -10.74
C ILE A 11 0.73 -4.50 -10.50
N ARG A 12 -0.57 -4.64 -10.19
CA ARG A 12 -1.23 -5.93 -10.08
C ARG A 12 -1.15 -6.72 -11.39
N ASP A 13 -1.44 -6.06 -12.50
CA ASP A 13 -1.48 -6.70 -13.81
C ASP A 13 -0.08 -7.16 -14.26
N SER A 14 0.95 -6.36 -13.94
CA SER A 14 2.35 -6.76 -14.17
C SER A 14 2.73 -7.98 -13.32
N PHE A 15 2.26 -8.06 -12.07
CA PHE A 15 2.51 -9.21 -11.21
C PHE A 15 1.80 -10.47 -11.71
N ILE A 16 0.52 -10.36 -12.10
CA ILE A 16 -0.25 -11.45 -12.70
C ILE A 16 0.41 -11.92 -14.00
N GLY A 17 0.82 -10.97 -14.85
CA GLY A 17 1.56 -11.29 -16.08
C GLY A 17 2.88 -12.01 -15.80
N ALA A 18 3.63 -11.59 -14.78
CA ALA A 18 4.87 -12.25 -14.38
C ALA A 18 4.62 -13.68 -13.90
N LEU A 19 3.57 -13.94 -13.15
CA LEU A 19 3.21 -15.28 -12.70
C LEU A 19 2.85 -16.23 -13.84
N SER A 20 2.31 -15.70 -14.95
CA SER A 20 2.07 -16.51 -16.17
C SER A 20 3.37 -17.07 -16.77
N PHE A 21 4.53 -16.50 -16.43
CA PHE A 21 5.87 -16.95 -16.77
C PHE A 21 6.63 -17.42 -15.53
N GLY A 22 5.98 -18.19 -14.67
CA GLY A 22 6.46 -18.61 -13.36
C GLY A 22 7.86 -19.26 -13.33
N TYR A 23 8.35 -19.73 -14.47
CA TYR A 23 9.70 -20.31 -14.65
C TYR A 23 10.81 -19.26 -14.85
N LEU A 24 10.46 -17.99 -15.05
CA LEU A 24 11.42 -16.90 -15.23
C LEU A 24 11.70 -16.18 -13.91
N PRO A 25 12.93 -15.64 -13.73
CA PRO A 25 13.21 -14.71 -12.66
C PRO A 25 12.55 -13.35 -12.97
N VAL A 26 11.94 -12.75 -11.97
CA VAL A 26 11.31 -11.44 -12.08
C VAL A 26 11.69 -10.57 -10.89
N ILE A 27 12.14 -9.35 -11.17
CA ILE A 27 12.45 -8.34 -10.16
C ILE A 27 11.56 -7.13 -10.44
N PHE A 28 10.76 -6.74 -9.47
CA PHE A 28 9.98 -5.50 -9.57
C PHE A 28 10.81 -4.33 -9.04
N MET A 29 10.97 -3.30 -9.85
CA MET A 29 11.65 -2.08 -9.44
C MET A 29 10.64 -0.98 -9.16
N PRO A 30 10.54 -0.52 -7.90
CA PRO A 30 9.63 0.55 -7.54
C PRO A 30 10.08 1.89 -8.11
N ALA A 31 9.11 2.75 -8.46
CA ALA A 31 9.43 4.11 -8.89
C ALA A 31 10.02 4.96 -7.75
N GLY A 32 9.58 4.71 -6.52
CA GLY A 32 9.84 5.57 -5.38
C GLY A 32 8.92 6.79 -5.34
N PRO A 33 8.80 7.46 -4.20
CA PRO A 33 7.97 8.65 -4.05
C PRO A 33 8.67 9.90 -4.57
N MET A 34 7.90 10.89 -5.01
CA MET A 34 8.38 12.25 -5.21
C MET A 34 8.77 12.88 -3.87
N SER A 35 9.52 13.98 -3.91
CA SER A 35 9.80 14.78 -2.70
C SER A 35 8.50 15.30 -2.07
N SER A 36 8.51 15.55 -0.77
CA SER A 36 7.36 16.09 -0.04
C SER A 36 7.03 17.50 -0.54
N GLY A 37 5.77 17.72 -0.82
CA GLY A 37 5.24 19.01 -1.28
C GLY A 37 4.23 19.57 -0.28
N LEU A 38 3.10 20.11 -0.79
CA LEU A 38 2.04 20.63 0.07
C LEU A 38 1.55 19.54 1.03
N PRO A 39 1.49 19.81 2.35
CA PRO A 39 1.00 18.85 3.34
C PRO A 39 -0.37 18.28 2.99
N ASN A 40 -0.57 16.99 3.26
CA ASN A 40 -1.82 16.30 2.90
C ASN A 40 -3.06 16.93 3.57
N GLU A 41 -2.92 17.46 4.79
CA GLU A 41 -3.99 18.13 5.50
C GLU A 41 -4.39 19.45 4.84
N GLU A 42 -3.41 20.26 4.43
CA GLU A 42 -3.66 21.52 3.71
C GLU A 42 -4.36 21.24 2.37
N LYS A 43 -3.89 20.25 1.61
CA LYS A 43 -4.55 19.82 0.38
C LYS A 43 -6.00 19.39 0.62
N ALA A 44 -6.24 18.61 1.69
CA ALA A 44 -7.59 18.18 2.03
C ALA A 44 -8.48 19.36 2.42
N ASN A 45 -7.93 20.37 3.11
CA ASN A 45 -8.67 21.58 3.49
C ASN A 45 -9.03 22.43 2.26
N VAL A 46 -8.10 22.61 1.31
CA VAL A 46 -8.40 23.31 0.04
C VAL A 46 -9.50 22.59 -0.74
N ARG A 47 -9.46 21.25 -0.82
CA ARG A 47 -10.53 20.47 -1.46
C ARG A 47 -11.88 20.64 -0.78
N LYS A 48 -11.91 20.66 0.55
CA LYS A 48 -13.15 20.89 1.32
C LYS A 48 -13.70 22.31 1.09
N ALA A 49 -12.82 23.31 1.11
CA ALA A 49 -13.17 24.70 0.84
C ALA A 49 -13.72 24.88 -0.60
N PHE A 50 -13.09 24.21 -1.58
CA PHE A 50 -13.59 24.19 -2.95
C PHE A 50 -14.98 23.53 -3.06
N ALA A 51 -15.20 22.42 -2.38
CA ALA A 51 -16.51 21.76 -2.37
C ALA A 51 -17.61 22.62 -1.74
N LYS A 52 -17.24 23.54 -0.84
CA LYS A 52 -18.17 24.54 -0.25
C LYS A 52 -18.30 25.82 -1.07
N GLY A 53 -17.53 25.99 -2.14
CA GLY A 53 -17.49 27.22 -2.94
C GLY A 53 -16.70 28.38 -2.30
N GLU A 54 -15.89 28.09 -1.28
CA GLU A 54 -15.10 29.08 -0.52
C GLU A 54 -13.79 29.46 -1.21
N VAL A 55 -13.30 28.62 -2.14
CA VAL A 55 -12.08 28.86 -2.94
C VAL A 55 -12.35 28.61 -4.42
N SER A 56 -11.58 29.26 -5.27
CA SER A 56 -11.68 29.14 -6.73
C SER A 56 -11.09 27.83 -7.25
N ARG A 57 -11.46 27.49 -8.50
CA ARG A 57 -10.85 26.38 -9.22
C ARG A 57 -9.34 26.57 -9.44
N GLU A 58 -8.91 27.80 -9.62
CA GLU A 58 -7.49 28.14 -9.80
C GLU A 58 -6.68 27.86 -8.53
N GLU A 59 -7.22 28.23 -7.37
CA GLU A 59 -6.61 27.92 -6.07
C GLU A 59 -6.52 26.42 -5.83
N LEU A 60 -7.57 25.67 -6.18
CA LEU A 60 -7.54 24.19 -6.12
C LEU A 60 -6.44 23.62 -7.01
N ILE A 61 -6.36 24.05 -8.28
CA ILE A 61 -5.34 23.60 -9.23
C ILE A 61 -3.93 23.93 -8.73
N LYS A 62 -3.74 25.13 -8.17
CA LYS A 62 -2.46 25.57 -7.60
C LYS A 62 -2.05 24.70 -6.41
N ALA A 63 -2.98 24.34 -5.52
CA ALA A 63 -2.72 23.44 -4.41
C ALA A 63 -2.40 22.01 -4.89
N GLU A 64 -3.15 21.50 -5.89
CA GLU A 64 -2.88 20.18 -6.50
C GLU A 64 -1.52 20.14 -7.18
N SER A 65 -1.13 21.20 -7.90
CA SER A 65 0.18 21.29 -8.56
C SER A 65 1.34 21.29 -7.55
N LYS A 66 1.16 21.96 -6.40
CA LYS A 66 2.16 21.93 -5.31
C LYS A 66 2.26 20.57 -4.61
N ALA A 67 1.18 19.79 -4.63
CA ALA A 67 1.14 18.47 -4.01
C ALA A 67 1.67 17.35 -4.95
N TYR A 68 1.67 17.58 -6.27
CA TYR A 68 2.08 16.62 -7.29
C TYR A 68 3.04 17.27 -8.30
N HIS A 69 4.21 17.67 -7.79
CA HIS A 69 5.14 18.56 -8.47
C HIS A 69 6.39 17.87 -9.05
N GLY A 70 6.57 16.57 -8.76
CA GLY A 70 7.80 15.85 -9.12
C GLY A 70 7.56 14.48 -9.73
N GLU A 71 8.63 13.85 -10.11
CA GLU A 71 8.67 12.48 -10.59
C GLU A 71 8.50 11.48 -9.43
N GLY A 72 7.93 10.32 -9.72
CA GLY A 72 7.67 9.28 -8.73
C GLY A 72 6.21 9.14 -8.35
N THR A 73 5.93 8.33 -7.33
CA THR A 73 4.59 8.18 -6.77
C THR A 73 4.23 9.39 -5.90
N CYS A 74 2.94 9.64 -5.70
CA CYS A 74 2.53 10.65 -4.73
C CYS A 74 2.97 10.27 -3.32
N THR A 75 3.18 11.26 -2.44
CA THR A 75 3.60 11.05 -1.04
C THR A 75 2.48 10.55 -0.14
N PHE A 76 1.25 10.50 -0.64
CA PHE A 76 0.09 9.93 0.03
C PHE A 76 0.24 8.40 0.20
N TYR A 77 -0.07 7.87 1.39
CA TYR A 77 -0.04 6.43 1.63
C TYR A 77 -1.32 5.76 1.11
N GLY A 78 -1.46 5.77 -0.20
CA GLY A 78 -2.52 5.09 -0.95
C GLY A 78 -2.06 3.76 -1.54
N THR A 79 -2.78 3.29 -2.54
CA THR A 79 -2.56 1.97 -3.17
C THR A 79 -1.16 1.83 -3.76
N ALA A 80 -0.62 2.85 -4.42
CA ALA A 80 0.71 2.78 -5.02
C ALA A 80 1.81 2.53 -3.97
N ASN A 81 1.84 3.33 -2.90
CA ASN A 81 2.86 3.21 -1.87
C ASN A 81 2.68 1.97 -0.98
N SER A 82 1.44 1.61 -0.63
CA SER A 82 1.20 0.36 0.09
C SER A 82 1.55 -0.88 -0.74
N ASN A 83 1.36 -0.82 -2.08
CA ASN A 83 1.82 -1.89 -2.94
C ASN A 83 3.34 -2.03 -2.95
N GLN A 84 4.09 -0.93 -2.92
CA GLN A 84 5.56 -0.99 -2.84
C GLN A 84 6.04 -1.67 -1.56
N ILE A 85 5.42 -1.40 -0.41
CA ILE A 85 5.71 -2.12 0.85
C ILE A 85 5.39 -3.61 0.69
N ILE A 86 4.22 -3.94 0.16
CA ILE A 86 3.77 -5.32 -0.03
C ILE A 86 4.75 -6.10 -0.92
N MET A 87 5.15 -5.53 -2.06
CA MET A 87 6.10 -6.17 -2.98
C MET A 87 7.47 -6.40 -2.34
N GLU A 88 7.92 -5.47 -1.48
CA GLU A 88 9.18 -5.65 -0.75
C GLU A 88 9.06 -6.76 0.30
N ILE A 89 7.96 -6.82 1.05
CA ILE A 89 7.69 -7.87 2.04
C ILE A 89 7.47 -9.24 1.38
N MET A 90 6.89 -9.27 0.18
CA MET A 90 6.78 -10.50 -0.63
C MET A 90 8.13 -10.96 -1.22
N GLY A 91 9.20 -10.20 -1.02
CA GLY A 91 10.53 -10.55 -1.48
C GLY A 91 10.75 -10.41 -2.99
N VAL A 92 9.96 -9.62 -3.71
CA VAL A 92 10.09 -9.38 -5.16
C VAL A 92 10.70 -8.03 -5.53
N HIS A 93 10.98 -7.17 -4.55
CA HIS A 93 11.86 -6.01 -4.66
C HIS A 93 13.25 -6.33 -4.14
N ILE A 94 14.26 -5.56 -4.53
CA ILE A 94 15.54 -5.54 -3.82
C ILE A 94 15.34 -4.88 -2.45
N PRO A 95 15.97 -5.38 -1.37
CA PRO A 95 15.80 -4.81 -0.02
C PRO A 95 16.02 -3.29 0.01
N GLY A 96 15.14 -2.56 0.68
CA GLY A 96 15.24 -1.11 0.84
C GLY A 96 14.90 -0.27 -0.39
N ALA A 97 14.46 -0.88 -1.50
CA ALA A 97 14.21 -0.17 -2.75
C ALA A 97 12.90 0.64 -2.77
N ALA A 98 11.90 0.30 -1.94
CA ALA A 98 10.53 0.80 -2.06
C ALA A 98 10.42 2.33 -2.11
N PHE A 99 11.13 3.06 -1.25
CA PHE A 99 10.96 4.51 -1.07
C PHE A 99 12.22 5.33 -1.40
N VAL A 100 13.09 4.80 -2.23
CA VAL A 100 14.22 5.58 -2.76
C VAL A 100 13.72 6.54 -3.82
N HIS A 101 14.11 7.83 -3.71
CA HIS A 101 13.69 8.88 -4.64
C HIS A 101 14.11 8.58 -6.09
N PRO A 102 13.26 8.83 -7.10
CA PRO A 102 13.51 8.46 -8.51
C PRO A 102 14.82 9.00 -9.09
N ASN A 103 15.17 10.24 -8.77
CA ASN A 103 16.32 10.95 -9.34
C ASN A 103 17.56 10.93 -8.43
N SER A 104 17.65 9.98 -7.49
CA SER A 104 18.83 9.86 -6.62
C SER A 104 19.87 8.91 -7.22
N ASP A 105 21.16 9.18 -6.90
CA ASP A 105 22.26 8.28 -7.26
C ASP A 105 22.04 6.86 -6.71
N LEU A 106 21.40 6.77 -5.54
CA LEU A 106 21.02 5.50 -4.95
C LEU A 106 20.02 4.75 -5.83
N ARG A 107 19.03 5.44 -6.42
CA ARG A 107 18.08 4.83 -7.37
C ARG A 107 18.78 4.32 -8.61
N HIS A 108 19.72 5.09 -9.17
CA HIS A 108 20.52 4.64 -10.30
C HIS A 108 21.32 3.38 -9.96
N ALA A 109 21.93 3.32 -8.79
CA ALA A 109 22.67 2.14 -8.33
C ALA A 109 21.72 0.92 -8.14
N TYR A 110 20.49 1.12 -7.65
CA TYR A 110 19.49 0.05 -7.57
C TYR A 110 19.09 -0.49 -8.95
N ASN A 111 18.97 0.39 -9.96
CA ASN A 111 18.62 -0.07 -11.32
C ASN A 111 19.72 -0.98 -11.89
N VAL A 112 20.99 -0.62 -11.70
CA VAL A 112 22.13 -1.46 -12.10
C VAL A 112 22.10 -2.79 -11.34
N LEU A 113 21.96 -2.72 -10.02
CA LEU A 113 21.93 -3.89 -9.15
C LEU A 113 20.76 -4.84 -9.49
N ALA A 114 19.61 -4.32 -9.90
CA ALA A 114 18.46 -5.14 -10.31
C ALA A 114 18.78 -5.98 -11.55
N VAL A 115 19.48 -5.39 -12.53
CA VAL A 115 19.91 -6.12 -13.72
C VAL A 115 20.94 -7.18 -13.36
N GLU A 116 21.94 -6.84 -12.55
CA GLU A 116 22.96 -7.79 -12.07
C GLU A 116 22.32 -8.96 -11.32
N GLN A 117 21.37 -8.68 -10.43
CA GLN A 117 20.63 -9.71 -9.69
C GLN A 117 19.78 -10.59 -10.64
N ALA A 118 19.07 -9.99 -11.60
CA ALA A 118 18.28 -10.74 -12.57
C ALA A 118 19.15 -11.71 -13.40
N VAL A 119 20.36 -11.28 -13.80
CA VAL A 119 21.33 -12.14 -14.48
C VAL A 119 21.82 -13.27 -13.56
N LYS A 120 22.07 -12.98 -12.29
CA LYS A 120 22.54 -13.96 -11.30
C LYS A 120 21.51 -15.07 -11.04
N ILE A 121 20.21 -14.71 -10.95
CA ILE A 121 19.14 -15.63 -10.56
C ILE A 121 18.41 -16.30 -11.73
N ASN A 122 18.86 -16.10 -12.97
CA ASN A 122 18.25 -16.73 -14.14
C ASN A 122 18.67 -18.23 -14.28
N SER A 123 18.05 -18.93 -15.22
CA SER A 123 18.27 -20.38 -15.44
C SER A 123 19.71 -20.77 -15.79
N LYS A 124 20.52 -19.85 -16.25
CA LYS A 124 21.96 -20.01 -16.51
C LYS A 124 22.83 -19.43 -15.39
N GLY A 125 22.21 -18.83 -14.38
CA GLY A 125 22.88 -18.24 -13.23
C GLY A 125 23.30 -19.29 -12.20
N ARG A 126 24.01 -18.83 -11.17
CA ARG A 126 24.46 -19.68 -10.07
C ARG A 126 23.38 -19.99 -9.03
N ASP A 127 22.31 -19.18 -9.02
CA ASP A 127 21.27 -19.21 -8.01
C ASP A 127 19.90 -19.01 -8.69
N VAL A 128 19.30 -20.12 -9.14
CA VAL A 128 18.09 -20.07 -9.97
C VAL A 128 16.86 -19.81 -9.12
N ARG A 129 16.25 -18.60 -9.26
CA ARG A 129 15.09 -18.12 -8.51
C ARG A 129 13.95 -17.65 -9.43
N PRO A 130 13.22 -18.58 -10.06
CA PRO A 130 12.04 -18.21 -10.85
C PRO A 130 10.94 -17.72 -9.92
N ILE A 131 10.10 -16.77 -10.41
CA ILE A 131 9.06 -16.15 -9.59
C ILE A 131 8.07 -17.18 -9.02
N GLY A 132 7.79 -18.26 -9.75
CA GLY A 132 6.92 -19.34 -9.29
C GLY A 132 7.45 -20.17 -8.12
N LYS A 133 8.76 -20.06 -7.78
CA LYS A 133 9.32 -20.63 -6.55
C LYS A 133 9.36 -19.66 -5.39
N ILE A 134 9.41 -18.35 -5.69
CA ILE A 134 9.44 -17.28 -4.67
C ILE A 134 8.06 -17.05 -4.09
N ILE A 135 7.05 -17.05 -4.96
CA ILE A 135 5.67 -16.74 -4.57
C ILE A 135 4.94 -18.01 -4.16
N ASP A 136 4.60 -18.07 -2.90
CA ASP A 136 3.82 -19.12 -2.26
C ASP A 136 2.82 -18.52 -1.24
N GLU A 137 2.14 -19.36 -0.47
CA GLU A 137 1.17 -18.93 0.55
C GLU A 137 1.81 -18.01 1.59
N ARG A 138 3.06 -18.27 2.00
CA ARG A 138 3.81 -17.45 2.98
C ARG A 138 3.98 -16.03 2.46
N SER A 139 4.28 -15.87 1.17
CA SER A 139 4.41 -14.56 0.54
C SER A 139 3.13 -13.75 0.63
N PHE A 140 1.96 -14.36 0.41
CA PHE A 140 0.66 -13.69 0.51
C PHE A 140 0.25 -13.40 1.95
N VAL A 141 0.50 -14.32 2.88
CA VAL A 141 0.26 -14.07 4.31
C VAL A 141 1.12 -12.91 4.80
N ASN A 142 2.42 -12.91 4.48
CA ASN A 142 3.32 -11.79 4.79
C ASN A 142 2.85 -10.47 4.15
N ALA A 143 2.33 -10.50 2.93
CA ALA A 143 1.76 -9.34 2.24
C ALA A 143 0.57 -8.74 3.02
N ILE A 144 -0.36 -9.57 3.50
CA ILE A 144 -1.50 -9.14 4.32
C ILE A 144 -1.01 -8.58 5.65
N ILE A 145 -0.06 -9.23 6.31
CA ILE A 145 0.53 -8.76 7.57
C ILE A 145 1.15 -7.39 7.39
N GLY A 146 1.95 -7.18 6.34
CA GLY A 146 2.53 -5.89 6.01
C GLY A 146 1.49 -4.82 5.71
N LEU A 147 0.43 -5.17 4.97
CA LEU A 147 -0.71 -4.29 4.71
C LEU A 147 -1.38 -3.82 6.00
N LEU A 148 -1.65 -4.73 6.93
CA LEU A 148 -2.31 -4.49 8.21
C LEU A 148 -1.43 -3.68 9.15
N ALA A 149 -0.17 -4.09 9.34
CA ALA A 149 0.77 -3.41 10.23
C ALA A 149 1.05 -1.96 9.80
N THR A 150 0.92 -1.66 8.52
CA THR A 150 1.14 -0.30 7.99
C THR A 150 -0.14 0.48 7.72
N GLY A 151 -1.31 -0.13 7.90
CA GLY A 151 -2.60 0.51 7.61
C GLY A 151 -2.75 0.89 6.13
N GLY A 152 -2.36 0.00 5.24
CA GLY A 152 -2.36 0.23 3.79
C GLY A 152 -3.75 0.35 3.18
N SER A 153 -3.79 0.48 1.87
CA SER A 153 -5.02 0.72 1.11
C SER A 153 -5.94 -0.50 1.11
N THR A 154 -7.25 -0.28 1.31
CA THR A 154 -8.29 -1.31 1.16
C THR A 154 -8.36 -1.91 -0.25
N ASN A 155 -7.84 -1.23 -1.28
CA ASN A 155 -7.81 -1.79 -2.64
C ASN A 155 -7.05 -3.12 -2.71
N HIS A 156 -6.14 -3.38 -1.77
CA HIS A 156 -5.43 -4.65 -1.71
C HIS A 156 -6.33 -5.84 -1.33
N THR A 157 -7.51 -5.62 -0.75
CA THR A 157 -8.51 -6.69 -0.57
C THR A 157 -9.14 -7.16 -1.89
N LEU A 158 -8.87 -6.46 -2.99
CA LEU A 158 -9.17 -6.88 -4.36
C LEU A 158 -7.90 -7.34 -5.10
N HIS A 159 -6.79 -6.63 -4.91
CA HIS A 159 -5.55 -6.91 -5.65
C HIS A 159 -4.89 -8.20 -5.20
N LEU A 160 -4.71 -8.41 -3.90
CA LEU A 160 -4.04 -9.61 -3.38
C LEU A 160 -4.81 -10.90 -3.70
N PRO A 161 -6.15 -10.98 -3.55
CA PRO A 161 -6.89 -12.17 -4.01
C PRO A 161 -6.74 -12.45 -5.51
N ALA A 162 -6.71 -11.42 -6.36
CA ALA A 162 -6.50 -11.60 -7.80
C ALA A 162 -5.09 -12.09 -8.12
N MET A 163 -4.07 -11.57 -7.43
CA MET A 163 -2.68 -12.00 -7.57
C MET A 163 -2.49 -13.43 -7.05
N ALA A 164 -3.11 -13.77 -5.90
CA ALA A 164 -3.08 -15.11 -5.32
C ALA A 164 -3.74 -16.13 -6.25
N ALA A 165 -4.90 -15.79 -6.83
CA ALA A 165 -5.57 -16.65 -7.80
C ALA A 165 -4.69 -16.94 -9.04
N ALA A 166 -3.92 -15.96 -9.52
CA ALA A 166 -2.97 -16.16 -10.61
C ALA A 166 -1.79 -17.08 -10.22
N ALA A 167 -1.46 -17.15 -8.92
CA ALA A 167 -0.50 -18.09 -8.37
C ALA A 167 -1.11 -19.48 -8.02
N GLY A 168 -2.41 -19.70 -8.28
CA GLY A 168 -3.12 -20.90 -7.87
C GLY A 168 -3.47 -20.98 -6.38
N ILE A 169 -3.36 -19.86 -5.66
CA ILE A 169 -3.58 -19.76 -4.22
C ILE A 169 -4.96 -19.15 -3.95
N LYS A 170 -5.73 -19.78 -3.06
CA LYS A 170 -7.03 -19.28 -2.63
C LYS A 170 -6.85 -18.31 -1.45
N LEU A 171 -7.19 -17.05 -1.66
CA LEU A 171 -7.16 -16.00 -0.64
C LEU A 171 -8.54 -15.37 -0.51
N LEU A 172 -9.07 -15.32 0.71
CA LEU A 172 -10.42 -14.85 1.03
C LEU A 172 -10.39 -13.56 1.86
N TRP A 173 -11.49 -12.84 1.94
CA TRP A 173 -11.62 -11.67 2.81
C TRP A 173 -11.59 -12.04 4.30
N GLU A 174 -12.02 -13.25 4.62
CA GLU A 174 -11.93 -13.83 5.95
C GLU A 174 -10.47 -13.87 6.45
N ASP A 175 -9.50 -14.20 5.59
CA ASP A 175 -8.08 -14.25 5.93
C ASP A 175 -7.58 -12.86 6.36
N PHE A 176 -8.04 -11.79 5.70
CA PHE A 176 -7.70 -10.42 6.11
C PHE A 176 -8.32 -10.04 7.47
N ASP A 177 -9.56 -10.45 7.74
CA ASP A 177 -10.23 -10.16 9.01
C ASP A 177 -9.58 -10.92 10.16
N ASP A 178 -9.23 -12.19 9.95
CA ASP A 178 -8.60 -13.03 10.96
C ASP A 178 -7.18 -12.52 11.30
N LEU A 179 -6.36 -12.22 10.30
CA LEU A 179 -5.05 -11.62 10.51
C LEU A 179 -5.16 -10.24 11.15
N SER A 180 -6.17 -9.43 10.79
CA SER A 180 -6.38 -8.10 11.37
C SER A 180 -6.64 -8.12 12.86
N LYS A 181 -7.18 -9.21 13.42
CA LYS A 181 -7.39 -9.35 14.87
C LYS A 181 -6.10 -9.54 15.65
N ILE A 182 -5.04 -10.01 14.97
CA ILE A 182 -3.76 -10.42 15.58
C ILE A 182 -2.67 -9.39 15.29
N ILE A 183 -2.63 -8.85 14.07
CA ILE A 183 -1.57 -7.96 13.62
C ILE A 183 -1.86 -6.53 14.08
N PRO A 184 -0.97 -5.92 14.90
CA PRO A 184 -1.17 -4.57 15.37
C PRO A 184 -0.82 -3.53 14.28
N LEU A 185 -1.46 -2.36 14.35
CA LEU A 185 -1.11 -1.21 13.53
C LEU A 185 0.14 -0.52 14.07
N LEU A 186 1.25 -0.61 13.34
CA LEU A 186 2.55 -0.08 13.75
C LEU A 186 2.85 1.31 13.11
N SER A 187 2.16 1.65 12.04
CA SER A 187 2.44 2.86 11.26
C SER A 187 1.23 3.81 11.24
N LYS A 188 1.52 5.12 11.33
CA LYS A 188 0.51 6.18 11.31
C LYS A 188 0.85 7.21 10.26
N VAL A 189 0.59 6.87 9.00
CA VAL A 189 0.81 7.69 7.80
C VAL A 189 -0.54 8.13 7.24
N TYR A 190 -0.61 9.30 6.61
CA TYR A 190 -1.88 9.82 6.06
C TYR A 190 -2.53 8.79 5.10
N PRO A 191 -3.81 8.41 5.25
CA PRO A 191 -4.87 9.09 6.01
C PRO A 191 -5.02 8.68 7.49
N ASN A 192 -4.27 7.71 8.01
CA ASN A 192 -4.35 7.30 9.41
C ASN A 192 -3.65 8.28 10.36
N GLY A 193 -2.70 9.07 9.85
CA GLY A 193 -1.96 10.12 10.54
C GLY A 193 -1.78 11.34 9.66
N SER A 194 -0.93 12.29 10.05
CA SER A 194 -0.59 13.50 9.29
C SER A 194 0.61 13.33 8.37
N SER A 195 1.53 12.43 8.72
CA SER A 195 2.82 12.23 8.05
C SER A 195 2.68 11.63 6.65
N ASP A 196 3.61 11.94 5.77
CA ASP A 196 3.70 11.37 4.44
C ASP A 196 4.64 10.16 4.36
N ILE A 197 4.80 9.58 3.17
CA ILE A 197 5.60 8.37 2.98
C ILE A 197 7.11 8.62 3.10
N ASN A 198 7.59 9.83 2.81
CA ASN A 198 9.00 10.18 2.99
C ASN A 198 9.35 10.27 4.48
N GLN A 199 8.44 10.82 5.28
CA GLN A 199 8.58 10.86 6.74
C GLN A 199 8.52 9.43 7.33
N PHE A 200 7.66 8.56 6.81
CA PHE A 200 7.66 7.13 7.15
C PHE A 200 9.01 6.48 6.85
N HIS A 201 9.57 6.73 5.68
CA HIS A 201 10.88 6.20 5.31
C HIS A 201 11.99 6.70 6.25
N ALA A 202 11.99 7.99 6.56
CA ALA A 202 12.95 8.60 7.50
C ALA A 202 12.79 8.07 8.95
N ALA A 203 11.57 7.71 9.35
CA ALA A 203 11.29 7.14 10.68
C ALA A 203 11.79 5.69 10.85
N GLY A 204 12.24 5.03 9.78
CA GLY A 204 12.75 3.65 9.80
C GLY A 204 12.24 2.79 8.64
N GLY A 205 11.17 3.21 7.98
CA GLY A 205 10.68 2.65 6.72
C GLY A 205 10.30 1.17 6.76
N VAL A 206 10.45 0.51 5.61
CA VAL A 206 10.07 -0.89 5.41
C VAL A 206 10.98 -1.83 6.20
N SER A 207 12.27 -1.55 6.26
CA SER A 207 13.24 -2.36 7.03
C SER A 207 12.89 -2.44 8.52
N PHE A 208 12.43 -1.32 9.13
CA PHE A 208 11.91 -1.33 10.50
C PHE A 208 10.67 -2.23 10.63
N ILE A 209 9.69 -2.08 9.74
CA ILE A 209 8.45 -2.89 9.78
C ILE A 209 8.77 -4.38 9.66
N ILE A 210 9.58 -4.77 8.69
CA ILE A 210 9.97 -6.18 8.50
C ILE A 210 10.71 -6.69 9.73
N GLY A 211 11.69 -5.94 10.22
CA GLY A 211 12.50 -6.35 11.38
C GLY A 211 11.67 -6.46 12.66
N GLU A 212 10.78 -5.51 12.92
CA GLU A 212 9.94 -5.52 14.11
C GLU A 212 8.94 -6.70 14.08
N LEU A 213 8.33 -6.95 12.92
CA LEU A 213 7.41 -8.08 12.77
C LEU A 213 8.12 -9.44 12.85
N LEU A 214 9.31 -9.59 12.25
CA LEU A 214 10.12 -10.80 12.35
C LEU A 214 10.58 -11.06 13.79
N ASN A 215 11.05 -10.03 14.50
CA ASN A 215 11.51 -10.15 15.89
C ASN A 215 10.40 -10.57 16.86
N ASN A 216 9.13 -10.33 16.49
CA ASN A 216 7.98 -10.72 17.29
C ASN A 216 7.25 -11.97 16.74
N GLY A 217 7.81 -12.66 15.74
CA GLY A 217 7.24 -13.89 15.15
C GLY A 217 5.93 -13.67 14.40
N LEU A 218 5.71 -12.44 13.88
CA LEU A 218 4.50 -12.07 13.18
C LEU A 218 4.65 -12.16 11.63
N LEU A 219 5.87 -12.27 11.11
CA LEU A 219 6.15 -12.59 9.70
C LEU A 219 6.81 -13.95 9.59
N ASP A 220 6.49 -14.68 8.55
CA ASP A 220 7.24 -15.89 8.19
C ASP A 220 8.55 -15.49 7.49
N GLY A 221 9.64 -15.56 8.26
CA GLY A 221 10.98 -15.22 7.78
C GLY A 221 11.53 -16.23 6.78
N SER A 222 10.97 -17.46 6.68
CA SER A 222 11.43 -18.51 5.78
C SER A 222 10.95 -18.35 4.33
N ALA A 223 10.10 -17.36 4.04
CA ALA A 223 9.66 -17.06 2.69
C ALA A 223 10.86 -16.74 1.79
N GLN A 224 10.93 -17.39 0.64
CA GLN A 224 12.01 -17.16 -0.34
C GLN A 224 11.86 -15.78 -1.00
N THR A 225 12.99 -15.23 -1.43
CA THR A 225 13.02 -13.90 -2.05
C THR A 225 13.91 -13.89 -3.30
N ILE A 226 13.77 -12.86 -4.13
CA ILE A 226 14.70 -12.62 -5.26
C ILE A 226 16.14 -12.34 -4.79
N TRP A 227 16.32 -11.95 -3.53
CA TRP A 227 17.60 -11.50 -2.97
C TRP A 227 18.34 -12.61 -2.21
N GLY A 228 17.63 -13.33 -1.36
CA GLY A 228 18.16 -14.39 -0.51
C GLY A 228 17.13 -15.51 -0.27
N GLU A 229 17.51 -16.50 0.50
CA GLU A 229 16.66 -17.64 0.82
C GLU A 229 15.59 -17.34 1.88
N ASN A 230 15.66 -16.16 2.47
CA ASN A 230 14.77 -15.76 3.56
C ASN A 230 14.57 -14.24 3.59
N LEU A 231 13.61 -13.80 4.39
CA LEU A 231 13.23 -12.39 4.52
C LEU A 231 14.15 -11.60 5.50
N PHE A 232 15.02 -12.26 6.26
CA PHE A 232 15.91 -11.58 7.23
C PHE A 232 16.90 -10.64 6.55
N ASP A 233 17.28 -10.90 5.30
CA ASP A 233 18.16 -10.02 4.51
C ASP A 233 17.53 -8.64 4.23
N TYR A 234 16.20 -8.52 4.35
CA TYR A 234 15.48 -7.26 4.18
C TYR A 234 15.55 -6.34 5.41
N VAL A 235 16.10 -6.84 6.52
CA VAL A 235 16.41 -6.02 7.69
C VAL A 235 17.80 -5.40 7.53
N SER A 236 17.96 -4.63 6.47
CA SER A 236 19.22 -4.00 6.09
C SER A 236 18.99 -2.62 5.49
N GLU A 237 20.00 -1.76 5.61
CA GLU A 237 20.00 -0.40 5.07
C GLU A 237 20.99 -0.31 3.91
N PRO A 238 20.60 0.23 2.75
CA PRO A 238 21.48 0.46 1.63
C PRO A 238 22.39 1.67 1.91
N ILE A 239 23.69 1.51 1.70
CA ILE A 239 24.66 2.61 1.77
C ILE A 239 25.36 2.71 0.42
N LEU A 240 25.27 3.86 -0.23
CA LEU A 240 25.95 4.11 -1.49
C LEU A 240 27.45 4.41 -1.22
N LYS A 241 28.34 3.57 -1.74
CA LYS A 241 29.80 3.77 -1.73
C LYS A 241 30.36 3.52 -3.13
N ASN A 242 31.08 4.49 -3.69
CA ASN A 242 31.69 4.37 -5.01
C ASN A 242 30.68 3.88 -6.07
N SER A 243 29.51 4.50 -6.11
CA SER A 243 28.39 4.15 -7.00
C SER A 243 27.86 2.70 -6.87
N LYS A 244 28.25 1.98 -5.82
CA LYS A 244 27.75 0.62 -5.50
C LYS A 244 26.99 0.63 -4.18
N ILE A 245 25.96 -0.21 -4.10
CA ILE A 245 25.20 -0.41 -2.86
C ILE A 245 25.93 -1.40 -1.98
N ASN A 246 26.21 -0.98 -0.75
CA ASN A 246 26.68 -1.79 0.34
C ASN A 246 25.57 -1.92 1.38
N TRP A 247 25.48 -3.04 2.04
CA TRP A 247 24.42 -3.31 2.99
C TRP A 247 24.94 -3.22 4.42
N LYS A 248 24.23 -2.45 5.25
CA LYS A 248 24.44 -2.42 6.70
C LYS A 248 23.23 -3.04 7.36
N LYS A 249 23.44 -3.92 8.33
CA LYS A 249 22.34 -4.48 9.14
C LYS A 249 21.59 -3.34 9.83
N SER A 250 20.28 -3.27 9.64
CA SER A 250 19.42 -2.30 10.32
C SER A 250 19.35 -2.60 11.82
N GLN A 251 19.27 -1.56 12.64
CA GLN A 251 19.12 -1.71 14.09
C GLN A 251 17.68 -1.98 14.53
N VAL A 252 16.71 -2.06 13.59
CA VAL A 252 15.27 -2.15 13.88
C VAL A 252 14.85 -1.08 14.90
N LYS A 253 15.21 0.17 14.63
CA LYS A 253 14.94 1.30 15.50
C LYS A 253 13.97 2.26 14.82
N SER A 254 12.91 2.67 15.54
CA SER A 254 12.09 3.79 15.11
C SER A 254 12.77 5.11 15.50
N PHE A 255 12.86 6.02 14.53
CA PHE A 255 13.37 7.38 14.75
C PHE A 255 12.25 8.39 15.03
N ASP A 256 10.98 7.98 14.85
CA ASP A 256 9.79 8.77 15.16
C ASP A 256 8.64 7.86 15.62
N LEU A 257 8.35 7.90 16.92
CA LEU A 257 7.31 7.07 17.53
C LEU A 257 5.88 7.57 17.25
N ASP A 258 5.71 8.75 16.71
CA ASP A 258 4.39 9.22 16.24
C ASP A 258 4.05 8.63 14.87
N ILE A 259 5.06 8.20 14.12
CA ILE A 259 4.92 7.56 12.81
C ILE A 259 5.02 6.04 12.90
N LEU A 260 6.09 5.53 13.53
CA LEU A 260 6.39 4.09 13.63
C LEU A 260 6.52 3.66 15.08
N ARG A 261 5.73 2.67 15.48
CA ARG A 261 5.74 2.09 16.83
C ARG A 261 6.12 0.63 16.81
N TYR A 262 6.55 0.17 17.98
CA TYR A 262 6.87 -1.23 18.24
C TYR A 262 5.61 -2.06 18.50
N VAL A 263 5.69 -3.37 18.24
CA VAL A 263 4.61 -4.34 18.51
C VAL A 263 4.14 -4.30 19.98
N LYS A 264 5.06 -4.10 20.90
CA LYS A 264 4.73 -3.99 22.36
C LYS A 264 3.90 -2.75 22.72
N LYS A 265 3.93 -1.70 21.89
CA LYS A 265 3.18 -0.46 22.13
C LYS A 265 2.71 0.13 20.79
N PRO A 266 1.80 -0.52 20.09
CA PRO A 266 1.37 -0.12 18.76
C PRO A 266 0.47 1.11 18.79
N HIS A 267 0.11 1.63 17.62
CA HIS A 267 -0.92 2.66 17.47
C HIS A 267 -2.33 2.11 17.72
N GLN A 268 -2.57 0.86 17.30
CA GLN A 268 -3.79 0.07 17.56
C GLN A 268 -3.40 -1.39 17.71
N ASN A 269 -4.15 -2.13 18.55
CA ASN A 269 -3.87 -3.55 18.80
C ASN A 269 -4.36 -4.46 17.66
N ASP A 270 -5.09 -3.93 16.69
CA ASP A 270 -5.56 -4.62 15.50
C ASP A 270 -5.13 -3.89 14.21
N GLY A 271 -5.19 -4.59 13.08
CA GLY A 271 -4.77 -4.08 11.76
C GLY A 271 -5.75 -3.12 11.10
N GLY A 272 -6.89 -2.88 11.74
CA GLY A 272 -7.88 -1.89 11.32
C GLY A 272 -8.63 -2.23 10.03
N LEU A 273 -8.56 -3.44 9.52
CA LEU A 273 -9.49 -3.99 8.52
C LEU A 273 -10.50 -4.89 9.21
N LYS A 274 -11.78 -4.75 8.82
CA LYS A 274 -12.89 -5.52 9.38
C LYS A 274 -13.77 -6.04 8.26
N MET A 275 -14.04 -7.33 8.27
CA MET A 275 -15.11 -7.88 7.44
C MET A 275 -16.44 -7.69 8.16
N LEU A 276 -17.37 -7.04 7.49
CA LEU A 276 -18.73 -6.85 7.96
C LEU A 276 -19.66 -7.80 7.21
N ASN A 277 -20.55 -8.46 7.94
CA ASN A 277 -21.54 -9.36 7.38
C ASN A 277 -22.94 -8.92 7.81
N GLY A 278 -23.82 -8.69 6.87
CA GLY A 278 -25.16 -8.19 7.12
C GLY A 278 -26.18 -8.74 6.14
N ASN A 279 -27.42 -8.31 6.29
CA ASN A 279 -28.54 -8.75 5.44
C ASN A 279 -28.41 -8.33 3.97
N ILE A 280 -27.56 -7.34 3.65
CA ILE A 280 -27.27 -6.90 2.27
C ILE A 280 -25.99 -7.51 1.70
N GLY A 281 -25.30 -8.38 2.46
CA GLY A 281 -24.10 -9.09 2.02
C GLY A 281 -22.88 -8.85 2.88
N LYS A 282 -21.72 -9.23 2.34
CA LYS A 282 -20.40 -9.05 2.97
C LYS A 282 -19.69 -7.82 2.39
N CYS A 283 -18.95 -7.10 3.23
CA CYS A 283 -18.06 -6.04 2.79
C CYS A 283 -16.83 -5.93 3.69
N VAL A 284 -15.78 -5.28 3.20
CA VAL A 284 -14.58 -4.96 3.98
C VAL A 284 -14.59 -3.47 4.32
N ALA A 285 -14.36 -3.14 5.58
CA ALA A 285 -14.27 -1.79 6.08
C ALA A 285 -12.90 -1.52 6.69
N LYS A 286 -12.30 -0.36 6.38
CA LYS A 286 -11.11 0.12 7.07
C LYS A 286 -11.53 0.97 8.26
N ILE A 287 -11.39 0.42 9.46
CA ILE A 287 -11.79 1.08 10.71
C ILE A 287 -10.64 1.86 11.37
N SER A 288 -9.39 1.65 10.94
CA SER A 288 -8.22 2.34 11.50
C SER A 288 -8.26 3.87 11.36
N ALA A 289 -8.94 4.38 10.33
CA ALA A 289 -9.14 5.81 10.11
C ALA A 289 -10.48 6.34 10.64
N VAL A 290 -11.31 5.49 11.27
CA VAL A 290 -12.63 5.84 11.80
C VAL A 290 -12.54 5.99 13.31
N LYS A 291 -12.83 7.19 13.82
CA LYS A 291 -12.87 7.44 15.27
C LYS A 291 -13.88 6.50 15.92
N GLU A 292 -13.56 6.00 17.11
CA GLU A 292 -14.34 4.96 17.79
C GLU A 292 -15.82 5.34 17.98
N GLN A 293 -16.09 6.59 18.29
CA GLN A 293 -17.45 7.12 18.44
C GLN A 293 -18.30 7.06 17.17
N PHE A 294 -17.68 6.90 15.99
CA PHE A 294 -18.35 6.78 14.69
C PHE A 294 -18.42 5.35 14.15
N ARG A 295 -17.97 4.36 14.92
CA ARG A 295 -18.01 2.95 14.51
C ARG A 295 -19.39 2.32 14.67
N TYR A 296 -20.29 2.93 15.44
CA TYR A 296 -21.70 2.54 15.55
C TYR A 296 -22.58 3.66 15.01
N ILE A 297 -23.34 3.36 13.96
CA ILE A 297 -24.23 4.32 13.31
C ILE A 297 -25.61 3.67 13.14
N LYS A 298 -26.65 4.39 13.60
CA LYS A 298 -28.05 4.07 13.32
C LYS A 298 -28.74 5.33 12.77
N ALA A 299 -29.09 5.30 11.49
CA ALA A 299 -29.70 6.44 10.80
C ALA A 299 -30.58 6.00 9.63
N LYS A 300 -31.40 6.92 9.11
CA LYS A 300 -32.15 6.70 7.87
C LYS A 300 -31.18 6.50 6.70
N THR A 301 -31.48 5.56 5.83
CA THR A 301 -30.71 5.30 4.61
C THR A 301 -31.26 6.13 3.46
N LEU A 302 -30.36 6.80 2.72
CA LEU A 302 -30.62 7.40 1.43
C LEU A 302 -29.86 6.61 0.36
N VAL A 303 -30.61 6.18 -0.65
CA VAL A 303 -30.06 5.35 -1.74
C VAL A 303 -29.98 6.23 -2.99
N PHE A 304 -28.84 6.18 -3.66
CA PHE A 304 -28.55 6.91 -4.89
C PHE A 304 -28.03 5.94 -5.95
N ASP A 305 -28.28 6.24 -7.23
CA ASP A 305 -27.81 5.42 -8.33
C ASP A 305 -26.43 5.80 -8.83
N ASP A 306 -26.01 7.04 -8.60
CA ASP A 306 -24.67 7.53 -8.94
C ASP A 306 -24.12 8.58 -7.96
N GLN A 307 -22.84 8.92 -8.10
CA GLN A 307 -22.15 9.88 -7.24
C GLN A 307 -22.61 11.32 -7.46
N GLU A 308 -23.04 11.69 -8.67
CA GLU A 308 -23.51 13.06 -8.97
C GLU A 308 -24.84 13.35 -8.30
N GLU A 309 -25.69 12.35 -8.10
CA GLU A 309 -26.92 12.51 -7.31
C GLU A 309 -26.62 12.81 -5.84
N VAL A 310 -25.59 12.18 -5.26
CA VAL A 310 -25.14 12.50 -3.89
C VAL A 310 -24.68 13.94 -3.81
N LYS A 311 -23.88 14.40 -4.78
CA LYS A 311 -23.41 15.78 -4.85
C LYS A 311 -24.57 16.77 -4.93
N LYS A 312 -25.52 16.52 -5.83
CA LYS A 312 -26.75 17.35 -5.95
C LYS A 312 -27.58 17.37 -4.66
N ALA A 313 -27.62 16.23 -3.95
CA ALA A 313 -28.32 16.17 -2.65
C ALA A 313 -27.59 16.95 -1.55
N TYR A 314 -26.25 16.94 -1.57
CA TYR A 314 -25.44 17.76 -0.68
C TYR A 314 -25.64 19.27 -0.94
N GLU A 315 -25.52 19.70 -2.19
CA GLU A 315 -25.73 21.10 -2.61
C GLU A 315 -27.12 21.62 -2.24
N LYS A 316 -28.15 20.75 -2.27
CA LYS A 316 -29.51 21.04 -1.86
C LYS A 316 -29.75 20.97 -0.33
N GLY A 317 -28.70 20.75 0.47
CA GLY A 317 -28.79 20.65 1.92
C GLY A 317 -29.52 19.40 2.46
N LYS A 318 -29.85 18.41 1.61
CA LYS A 318 -30.58 17.20 2.01
C LYS A 318 -29.75 16.27 2.91
N LEU A 319 -28.44 16.44 2.93
CA LEU A 319 -27.51 15.64 3.72
C LEU A 319 -27.10 16.28 5.05
N ASN A 320 -27.66 17.47 5.41
CA ASN A 320 -27.39 18.18 6.66
C ASN A 320 -28.10 17.52 7.87
N ARG A 321 -27.98 16.19 7.99
CA ARG A 321 -28.54 15.38 9.07
C ARG A 321 -27.81 14.05 9.15
N ASN A 322 -28.01 13.29 10.21
CA ASN A 322 -27.46 11.94 10.31
C ASN A 322 -28.16 11.02 9.30
N VAL A 323 -27.40 10.57 8.30
CA VAL A 323 -27.87 9.67 7.23
C VAL A 323 -26.82 8.61 6.90
N ILE A 324 -27.27 7.44 6.46
CA ILE A 324 -26.43 6.45 5.81
C ILE A 324 -26.64 6.60 4.30
N ILE A 325 -25.56 6.87 3.59
CA ILE A 325 -25.57 7.02 2.13
C ILE A 325 -25.18 5.70 1.50
N VAL A 326 -26.07 5.18 0.64
CA VAL A 326 -25.80 4.02 -0.18
C VAL A 326 -25.79 4.44 -1.64
N VAL A 327 -24.67 4.26 -2.32
CA VAL A 327 -24.56 4.53 -3.76
C VAL A 327 -24.50 3.17 -4.47
N ARG A 328 -25.50 2.89 -5.29
CA ARG A 328 -25.58 1.65 -6.06
C ARG A 328 -24.65 1.70 -7.28
N ASN A 329 -24.44 0.55 -7.89
CA ASN A 329 -23.77 0.46 -9.20
C ASN A 329 -22.35 1.08 -9.24
N GLN A 330 -21.60 0.97 -8.14
CA GLN A 330 -20.23 1.47 -8.05
C GLN A 330 -19.17 0.37 -8.18
N GLY A 331 -19.59 -0.82 -8.62
CA GLY A 331 -18.68 -1.95 -8.81
C GLY A 331 -17.74 -1.79 -10.02
N PRO A 332 -16.65 -2.58 -10.07
CA PRO A 332 -15.63 -2.48 -11.13
C PRO A 332 -16.18 -2.59 -12.55
N LYS A 333 -17.20 -3.42 -12.77
CA LYS A 333 -17.86 -3.59 -14.07
C LYS A 333 -18.51 -2.31 -14.60
N LEU A 334 -19.09 -1.51 -13.70
CA LEU A 334 -19.86 -0.33 -14.07
C LEU A 334 -18.99 0.94 -14.14
N MET A 335 -17.81 0.90 -13.49
CA MET A 335 -16.84 1.99 -13.52
C MET A 335 -15.84 1.86 -14.68
N GLU A 336 -16.14 1.04 -15.69
CA GLU A 336 -15.25 0.72 -16.83
C GLU A 336 -13.86 0.23 -16.40
N CYS A 337 -13.74 -0.32 -15.21
CA CYS A 337 -12.52 -0.94 -14.74
C CYS A 337 -12.45 -2.37 -15.28
N GLN A 338 -12.27 -2.52 -16.60
CA GLN A 338 -12.29 -3.82 -17.31
C GLN A 338 -11.34 -4.87 -16.72
N ASN A 339 -10.34 -4.46 -15.96
CA ASN A 339 -9.30 -5.35 -15.44
C ASN A 339 -9.61 -6.00 -14.08
N TYR A 340 -10.84 -5.86 -13.57
CA TYR A 340 -11.28 -6.53 -12.34
C TYR A 340 -12.03 -7.86 -12.60
N ILE A 341 -12.14 -8.29 -13.87
CA ILE A 341 -13.11 -9.32 -14.28
C ILE A 341 -12.44 -10.62 -14.74
N HIS A 342 -11.18 -10.83 -14.46
CA HIS A 342 -10.53 -12.10 -14.83
C HIS A 342 -10.01 -12.81 -13.62
#